data_ce7ffcb89e6f1607a19fc94d5d3ba198
#
_entry.id   ce7ffcb89e6f1607a19fc94d5d3ba198
#
_cell.length_a   1.000
_cell.length_b   1.000
_cell.length_c   1.000
_cell.angle_alpha   90.00
_cell.angle_beta   90.00
_cell.angle_gamma   90.00
#
_symmetry.space_group_name_H-M   'P 1'
#
loop_
_entity.id
_entity.type
_entity.pdbx_description
1 polymer ?
#
loop_
_entity_poly.entity_id
_entity_poly.type
_entity_poly.pdbx_seq_one_letter_code
_entity_poly.pdbx_strand_id
1 'polypeptide(L)'
;REASMTADRDKVELLEQSASAVDSVRRFIHQQRNFFPRLDAAAEAMSEKLVPKSRRPNTYLTDHLKTEHDTSVRIVPTDVMPEMLRYFDRHSARINLSELLPQSGRRFQLAYQIGMLEHRALIDEIVASAKLPGREAEGLCRTSLANYFAAALLMPYGRFLKEAEQSRYDVDQLS
;
A
#
# COMPACT_ATOMS: atom_id res chain seq x y z
N ARG A 1 9.02 11.12 -42.62
CA ARG A 1 10.27 10.80 -41.89
C ARG A 1 10.47 11.67 -40.65
N GLU A 2 10.16 12.99 -40.71
CA GLU A 2 10.30 13.89 -39.53
C GLU A 2 9.34 13.56 -38.38
N ALA A 3 8.08 13.20 -38.65
CA ALA A 3 7.10 12.87 -37.63
C ALA A 3 7.45 11.59 -36.84
N SER A 4 8.17 10.64 -37.42
CA SER A 4 8.63 9.42 -36.74
C SER A 4 9.81 9.69 -35.83
N MET A 5 10.71 10.60 -36.18
CA MET A 5 11.87 10.97 -35.37
C MET A 5 11.47 11.81 -34.14
N THR A 6 10.40 12.61 -34.24
CA THR A 6 9.86 13.38 -33.11
C THR A 6 9.19 12.45 -32.13
N ALA A 7 8.38 11.50 -32.56
CA ALA A 7 7.71 10.52 -31.68
C ALA A 7 8.71 9.62 -30.96
N ASP A 8 9.81 9.25 -31.60
CA ASP A 8 10.87 8.46 -30.96
C ASP A 8 11.66 9.27 -29.90
N ARG A 9 11.90 10.55 -30.17
CA ARG A 9 12.52 11.47 -29.18
C ARG A 9 11.64 11.68 -27.95
N ASP A 10 10.35 11.97 -28.16
CA ASP A 10 9.40 12.17 -27.09
C ASP A 10 9.27 10.92 -26.20
N LYS A 11 9.33 9.73 -26.82
CA LYS A 11 9.29 8.47 -26.11
C LYS A 11 10.55 8.22 -25.26
N VAL A 12 11.73 8.55 -25.79
CA VAL A 12 13.00 8.44 -25.07
C VAL A 12 13.01 9.42 -23.88
N GLU A 13 12.59 10.66 -24.07
CA GLU A 13 12.52 11.67 -23.02
C GLU A 13 11.55 11.27 -21.89
N LEU A 14 10.38 10.70 -22.24
CA LEU A 14 9.44 10.16 -21.25
C LEU A 14 10.04 9.00 -20.45
N LEU A 15 10.77 8.09 -21.09
CA LEU A 15 11.44 6.97 -20.42
C LEU A 15 12.54 7.46 -19.49
N GLU A 16 13.32 8.46 -19.89
CA GLU A 16 14.36 9.07 -19.05
C GLU A 16 13.75 9.80 -17.83
N GLN A 17 12.64 10.52 -18.02
CA GLN A 17 11.92 11.18 -16.93
C GLN A 17 11.36 10.16 -15.92
N SER A 18 10.75 9.09 -16.41
CA SER A 18 10.24 8.00 -15.55
C SER A 18 11.37 7.31 -14.78
N ALA A 19 12.49 7.01 -15.40
CA ALA A 19 13.66 6.43 -14.74
C ALA A 19 14.20 7.37 -13.65
N SER A 20 14.29 8.67 -13.93
CA SER A 20 14.71 9.69 -12.98
C SER A 20 13.75 9.81 -11.78
N ALA A 21 12.44 9.71 -12.01
CA ALA A 21 11.44 9.71 -10.96
C ALA A 21 11.58 8.51 -10.02
N VAL A 22 11.75 7.30 -10.58
CA VAL A 22 11.98 6.07 -9.80
C VAL A 22 13.24 6.17 -8.95
N ASP A 23 14.35 6.66 -9.52
CA ASP A 23 15.63 6.80 -8.81
C ASP A 23 15.54 7.84 -7.68
N SER A 24 14.80 8.92 -7.88
CA SER A 24 14.58 9.93 -6.85
C SER A 24 13.79 9.38 -5.68
N VAL A 25 12.73 8.61 -5.93
CA VAL A 25 11.93 7.95 -4.88
C VAL A 25 12.76 6.90 -4.15
N ARG A 26 13.51 6.06 -4.89
CA ARG A 26 14.39 5.04 -4.28
C ARG A 26 15.42 5.68 -3.36
N ARG A 27 16.05 6.78 -3.80
CA ARG A 27 17.03 7.53 -3.01
C ARG A 27 16.42 8.09 -1.74
N PHE A 28 15.23 8.69 -1.82
CA PHE A 28 14.51 9.19 -0.65
C PHE A 28 14.22 8.06 0.35
N ILE A 29 13.64 6.95 -0.10
CA ILE A 29 13.32 5.80 0.76
C ILE A 29 14.59 5.24 1.43
N HIS A 30 15.70 5.15 0.68
CA HIS A 30 16.98 4.70 1.20
C HIS A 30 17.55 5.68 2.25
N GLN A 31 17.45 7.00 2.04
CA GLN A 31 17.85 8.01 3.03
C GLN A 31 17.07 7.89 4.34
N GLN A 32 15.81 7.49 4.27
CA GLN A 32 14.99 7.17 5.44
C GLN A 32 15.30 5.78 6.03
N ARG A 33 16.29 5.07 5.52
CA ARG A 33 16.67 3.69 5.92
C ARG A 33 15.50 2.71 5.83
N ASN A 34 14.60 2.92 4.88
CA ASN A 34 13.35 2.16 4.71
C ASN A 34 12.46 2.15 5.97
N PHE A 35 12.52 3.20 6.79
CA PHE A 35 11.80 3.29 8.04
C PHE A 35 11.02 4.59 8.16
N PHE A 36 9.70 4.47 8.37
CA PHE A 36 8.76 5.58 8.50
C PHE A 36 7.98 5.46 9.81
N PRO A 37 8.53 5.95 10.94
CA PRO A 37 7.97 5.71 12.29
C PRO A 37 6.51 6.13 12.43
N ARG A 38 6.11 7.22 11.78
CA ARG A 38 4.73 7.70 11.84
C ARG A 38 3.75 6.79 11.10
N LEU A 39 4.18 6.17 9.98
CA LEU A 39 3.38 5.17 9.26
C LEU A 39 3.31 3.85 10.04
N ASP A 40 4.41 3.42 10.65
CA ASP A 40 4.42 2.24 11.52
C ASP A 40 3.46 2.41 12.69
N ALA A 41 3.54 3.54 13.41
CA ALA A 41 2.65 3.82 14.52
C ALA A 41 1.17 3.85 14.09
N ALA A 42 0.87 4.45 12.93
CA ALA A 42 -0.48 4.49 12.38
C ALA A 42 -0.98 3.08 12.00
N ALA A 43 -0.13 2.26 11.37
CA ALA A 43 -0.45 0.88 10.99
C ALA A 43 -0.65 -0.02 12.23
N GLU A 44 0.16 0.14 13.26
CA GLU A 44 0.05 -0.61 14.51
C GLU A 44 -1.25 -0.26 15.26
N ALA A 45 -1.57 1.02 15.42
CA ALA A 45 -2.83 1.48 16.00
C ALA A 45 -4.05 0.96 15.21
N MET A 46 -3.97 0.95 13.88
CA MET A 46 -5.02 0.40 13.02
C MET A 46 -5.14 -1.12 13.20
N SER A 47 -4.04 -1.85 13.26
CA SER A 47 -4.04 -3.30 13.51
C SER A 47 -4.69 -3.63 14.87
N GLU A 48 -4.38 -2.89 15.92
CA GLU A 48 -5.00 -3.06 17.23
C GLU A 48 -6.51 -2.78 17.23
N LYS A 49 -6.95 -1.81 16.41
CA LYS A 49 -8.36 -1.49 16.23
C LYS A 49 -9.12 -2.58 15.48
N LEU A 50 -8.51 -3.18 14.45
CA LEU A 50 -9.17 -4.08 13.51
C LEU A 50 -9.22 -5.53 13.99
N VAL A 51 -8.10 -6.04 14.49
CA VAL A 51 -7.94 -7.48 14.79
C VAL A 51 -8.85 -7.99 15.91
N PRO A 52 -9.05 -7.27 17.04
CA PRO A 52 -9.88 -7.76 18.14
C PRO A 52 -11.38 -7.78 17.83
N LYS A 53 -11.83 -6.99 16.85
CA LYS A 53 -13.26 -6.82 16.51
C LYS A 53 -13.78 -7.88 15.56
N SER A 54 -12.90 -8.65 14.92
CA SER A 54 -13.30 -9.61 13.90
C SER A 54 -13.47 -11.01 14.48
N ARG A 55 -14.70 -11.51 14.43
CA ARG A 55 -14.99 -12.94 14.64
C ARG A 55 -14.52 -13.81 13.45
N ARG A 56 -14.09 -13.20 12.34
CA ARG A 56 -13.67 -13.86 11.11
C ARG A 56 -12.34 -13.27 10.64
N PRO A 57 -11.21 -13.96 10.84
CA PRO A 57 -9.88 -13.43 10.55
C PRO A 57 -9.64 -13.04 9.08
N ASN A 58 -10.52 -13.45 8.17
CA ASN A 58 -10.36 -13.18 6.75
C ASN A 58 -11.19 -12.01 6.21
N THR A 59 -12.13 -11.46 7.00
CA THR A 59 -13.07 -10.42 6.52
C THR A 59 -12.90 -9.06 7.20
N TYR A 60 -12.04 -8.93 8.20
CA TYR A 60 -11.93 -7.71 9.01
C TYR A 60 -11.60 -6.45 8.20
N LEU A 61 -10.80 -6.55 7.12
CA LEU A 61 -10.50 -5.41 6.24
C LEU A 61 -11.71 -5.01 5.40
N THR A 62 -12.42 -6.00 4.86
CA THR A 62 -13.64 -5.78 4.08
C THR A 62 -14.75 -5.21 4.96
N ASP A 63 -14.91 -5.74 6.17
CA ASP A 63 -15.93 -5.29 7.14
C ASP A 63 -15.63 -3.84 7.57
N HIS A 64 -14.37 -3.51 7.82
CA HIS A 64 -13.94 -2.15 8.13
C HIS A 64 -14.23 -1.17 6.98
N LEU A 65 -13.84 -1.51 5.76
CA LEU A 65 -14.12 -0.69 4.58
C LEU A 65 -15.61 -0.46 4.37
N LYS A 66 -16.44 -1.47 4.63
CA LYS A 66 -17.89 -1.34 4.52
C LYS A 66 -18.48 -0.46 5.63
N THR A 67 -18.02 -0.65 6.87
CA THR A 67 -18.58 0.04 8.03
C THR A 67 -18.15 1.51 8.11
N GLU A 68 -16.86 1.79 7.90
CA GLU A 68 -16.31 3.14 8.08
C GLU A 68 -16.39 4.00 6.81
N HIS A 69 -16.40 3.37 5.62
CA HIS A 69 -16.31 4.08 4.34
C HIS A 69 -17.45 3.79 3.38
N ASP A 70 -18.45 2.99 3.81
CA ASP A 70 -19.51 2.47 2.94
C ASP A 70 -18.98 1.87 1.63
N THR A 71 -17.76 1.36 1.66
CA THR A 71 -17.04 0.86 0.51
C THR A 71 -17.22 -0.64 0.36
N SER A 72 -17.74 -1.07 -0.79
CA SER A 72 -17.92 -2.48 -1.13
C SER A 72 -16.70 -3.04 -1.86
N VAL A 73 -16.46 -4.34 -1.71
CA VAL A 73 -15.37 -5.07 -2.40
C VAL A 73 -15.97 -6.09 -3.35
N ARG A 74 -15.47 -6.12 -4.57
CA ARG A 74 -15.91 -7.06 -5.60
C ARG A 74 -14.69 -7.72 -6.26
N ILE A 75 -14.78 -9.04 -6.45
CA ILE A 75 -13.83 -9.78 -7.29
C ILE A 75 -14.36 -9.75 -8.71
N VAL A 76 -13.53 -9.36 -9.66
CA VAL A 76 -13.88 -9.25 -11.07
C VAL A 76 -13.04 -10.17 -11.93
N PRO A 77 -13.64 -10.77 -12.98
CA PRO A 77 -12.93 -11.62 -13.93
C PRO A 77 -11.87 -10.85 -14.72
N THR A 78 -10.90 -11.59 -15.26
CA THR A 78 -9.77 -11.03 -16.01
C THR A 78 -10.19 -10.33 -17.30
N ASP A 79 -11.26 -10.80 -17.94
CA ASP A 79 -11.82 -10.18 -19.16
C ASP A 79 -12.41 -8.79 -18.90
N VAL A 80 -12.87 -8.53 -17.68
CA VAL A 80 -13.40 -7.22 -17.24
C VAL A 80 -12.28 -6.27 -16.84
N MET A 81 -11.18 -6.77 -16.28
CA MET A 81 -10.06 -5.98 -15.79
C MET A 81 -8.71 -6.64 -16.13
N PRO A 82 -8.31 -6.66 -17.44
CA PRO A 82 -7.18 -7.46 -17.89
C PRO A 82 -5.81 -6.95 -17.43
N GLU A 83 -5.64 -5.65 -17.25
CA GLU A 83 -4.34 -5.04 -17.00
C GLU A 83 -4.15 -4.54 -15.54
N MET A 84 -5.22 -4.50 -14.76
CA MET A 84 -5.18 -3.95 -13.40
C MET A 84 -5.48 -5.04 -12.37
N LEU A 85 -4.71 -5.03 -11.29
CA LEU A 85 -4.98 -5.90 -10.13
C LEU A 85 -5.99 -5.31 -9.17
N ARG A 86 -6.13 -3.98 -9.15
CA ARG A 86 -7.06 -3.24 -8.31
C ARG A 86 -7.54 -1.97 -9.00
N TYR A 87 -8.83 -1.68 -8.88
CA TYR A 87 -9.44 -0.42 -9.29
C TYR A 87 -10.42 0.07 -8.22
N PHE A 88 -10.24 1.30 -7.74
CA PHE A 88 -11.16 1.94 -6.81
C PHE A 88 -12.05 2.93 -7.56
N ASP A 89 -13.32 2.58 -7.67
CA ASP A 89 -14.36 3.47 -8.22
C ASP A 89 -14.90 4.36 -7.09
N ARG A 90 -14.52 5.62 -7.14
CA ARG A 90 -14.92 6.63 -6.14
C ARG A 90 -16.40 6.96 -6.23
N HIS A 91 -17.03 6.88 -7.41
CA HIS A 91 -18.44 7.23 -7.60
C HIS A 91 -19.36 6.19 -6.97
N SER A 92 -19.03 4.93 -7.13
CA SER A 92 -19.82 3.83 -6.55
C SER A 92 -19.29 3.35 -5.20
N ALA A 93 -18.24 3.98 -4.66
CA ALA A 93 -17.52 3.55 -3.45
C ALA A 93 -17.23 2.04 -3.49
N ARG A 94 -16.60 1.58 -4.57
CA ARG A 94 -16.34 0.15 -4.81
C ARG A 94 -14.89 -0.12 -5.14
N ILE A 95 -14.33 -1.12 -4.50
CA ILE A 95 -13.01 -1.68 -4.81
C ILE A 95 -13.21 -2.93 -5.66
N ASN A 96 -12.73 -2.89 -6.90
CA ASN A 96 -12.69 -4.06 -7.77
C ASN A 96 -11.29 -4.68 -7.67
N LEU A 97 -11.22 -5.97 -7.37
CA LEU A 97 -9.99 -6.76 -7.29
C LEU A 97 -10.00 -7.83 -8.37
N SER A 98 -8.88 -8.01 -9.05
CA SER A 98 -8.74 -9.07 -10.04
C SER A 98 -8.87 -10.46 -9.42
N GLU A 99 -9.54 -11.37 -10.11
CA GLU A 99 -9.62 -12.78 -9.72
C GLU A 99 -8.24 -13.47 -9.67
N LEU A 100 -7.26 -12.95 -10.42
CA LEU A 100 -5.88 -13.47 -10.41
C LEU A 100 -5.16 -13.25 -9.09
N LEU A 101 -5.63 -12.32 -8.24
CA LEU A 101 -5.02 -12.09 -6.95
C LEU A 101 -5.30 -13.25 -6.00
N PRO A 102 -4.25 -13.86 -5.42
CA PRO A 102 -4.41 -14.80 -4.31
C PRO A 102 -4.98 -14.06 -3.08
N GLN A 103 -5.48 -14.79 -2.10
CA GLN A 103 -6.09 -14.20 -0.90
C GLN A 103 -5.15 -13.23 -0.17
N SER A 104 -3.86 -13.54 -0.07
CA SER A 104 -2.85 -12.64 0.51
C SER A 104 -2.72 -11.34 -0.28
N GLY A 105 -2.70 -11.42 -1.61
CA GLY A 105 -2.66 -10.27 -2.50
C GLY A 105 -3.92 -9.40 -2.37
N ARG A 106 -5.11 -10.01 -2.27
CA ARG A 106 -6.36 -9.29 -2.02
C ARG A 106 -6.33 -8.53 -0.69
N ARG A 107 -5.86 -9.18 0.38
CA ARG A 107 -5.69 -8.53 1.69
C ARG A 107 -4.73 -7.35 1.62
N PHE A 108 -3.62 -7.50 0.89
CA PHE A 108 -2.66 -6.42 0.70
C PHE A 108 -3.28 -5.22 -0.02
N GLN A 109 -4.06 -5.45 -1.09
CA GLN A 109 -4.73 -4.38 -1.83
C GLN A 109 -5.81 -3.67 -0.98
N LEU A 110 -6.50 -4.39 -0.09
CA LEU A 110 -7.46 -3.78 0.84
C LEU A 110 -6.75 -2.94 1.90
N ALA A 111 -5.65 -3.43 2.48
CA ALA A 111 -4.81 -2.67 3.42
C ALA A 111 -4.23 -1.40 2.77
N TYR A 112 -3.76 -1.48 1.54
CA TYR A 112 -3.34 -0.33 0.73
C TYR A 112 -4.47 0.70 0.62
N GLN A 113 -5.69 0.27 0.29
CA GLN A 113 -6.82 1.17 0.12
C GLN A 113 -7.22 1.84 1.44
N ILE A 114 -7.16 1.13 2.56
CA ILE A 114 -7.36 1.70 3.90
C ILE A 114 -6.33 2.80 4.17
N GLY A 115 -5.06 2.56 3.90
CA GLY A 115 -3.99 3.56 4.01
C GLY A 115 -4.29 4.81 3.19
N MET A 116 -4.76 4.64 1.96
CA MET A 116 -5.11 5.75 1.06
C MET A 116 -6.38 6.49 1.47
N LEU A 117 -7.32 5.85 2.16
CA LEU A 117 -8.55 6.50 2.64
C LEU A 117 -8.34 7.22 3.99
N GLU A 118 -7.62 6.60 4.92
CA GLU A 118 -7.55 7.07 6.30
C GLU A 118 -6.24 7.79 6.65
N HIS A 119 -5.14 7.47 5.95
CA HIS A 119 -3.81 8.04 6.24
C HIS A 119 -3.23 8.86 5.08
N ARG A 120 -4.07 9.29 4.15
CA ARG A 120 -3.67 10.09 2.99
C ARG A 120 -2.92 11.35 3.38
N ALA A 121 -3.42 12.10 4.37
CA ALA A 121 -2.80 13.33 4.83
C ALA A 121 -1.37 13.09 5.35
N LEU A 122 -1.18 12.05 6.15
CA LEU A 122 0.14 11.65 6.64
C LEU A 122 1.09 11.26 5.50
N ILE A 123 0.60 10.48 4.55
CA ILE A 123 1.37 10.09 3.36
C ILE A 123 1.76 11.33 2.55
N ASP A 124 0.82 12.24 2.32
CA ASP A 124 1.07 13.47 1.55
C ASP A 124 2.07 14.40 2.27
N GLU A 125 2.06 14.49 3.60
CA GLU A 125 3.07 15.22 4.39
C GLU A 125 4.48 14.63 4.17
N ILE A 126 4.61 13.29 4.20
CA ILE A 126 5.90 12.63 3.98
C ILE A 126 6.38 12.87 2.55
N VAL A 127 5.49 12.75 1.56
CA VAL A 127 5.81 13.04 0.15
C VAL A 127 6.29 14.48 -0.01
N ALA A 128 5.62 15.45 0.60
CA ALA A 128 6.01 16.87 0.55
C ALA A 128 7.39 17.10 1.18
N SER A 129 7.72 16.40 2.25
CA SER A 129 9.04 16.49 2.91
C SER A 129 10.18 15.98 2.05
N ALA A 130 9.89 15.07 1.13
CA ALA A 130 10.89 14.45 0.26
C ALA A 130 11.41 15.39 -0.83
N LYS A 131 10.70 16.48 -1.14
CA LYS A 131 11.07 17.48 -2.17
C LYS A 131 11.42 16.82 -3.51
N LEU A 132 10.57 15.91 -3.95
CA LEU A 132 10.77 15.13 -5.16
C LEU A 132 10.58 15.96 -6.44
N PRO A 133 11.26 15.62 -7.55
CA PRO A 133 11.11 16.31 -8.80
C PRO A 133 9.81 15.92 -9.50
N GLY A 134 8.81 16.80 -9.48
CA GLY A 134 7.59 16.68 -10.27
C GLY A 134 6.55 15.69 -9.74
N ARG A 135 5.38 15.75 -10.37
CA ARG A 135 4.18 15.00 -9.93
C ARG A 135 4.31 13.49 -10.07
N GLU A 136 5.09 13.02 -11.03
CA GLU A 136 5.31 11.60 -11.27
C GLU A 136 6.06 10.98 -10.09
N ALA A 137 7.17 11.57 -9.68
CA ALA A 137 7.94 11.11 -8.53
C ALA A 137 7.13 11.20 -7.23
N GLU A 138 6.34 12.25 -7.03
CA GLU A 138 5.42 12.34 -5.90
C GLU A 138 4.37 11.24 -5.90
N GLY A 139 3.78 10.93 -7.06
CA GLY A 139 2.80 9.86 -7.23
C GLY A 139 3.39 8.48 -6.92
N LEU A 140 4.60 8.20 -7.42
CA LEU A 140 5.34 6.97 -7.13
C LEU A 140 5.69 6.85 -5.64
N CYS A 141 6.13 7.93 -5.03
CA CYS A 141 6.43 7.98 -3.60
C CYS A 141 5.18 7.71 -2.76
N ARG A 142 4.06 8.34 -3.10
CA ARG A 142 2.77 8.11 -2.44
C ARG A 142 2.35 6.65 -2.51
N THR A 143 2.47 6.03 -3.66
CA THR A 143 2.19 4.60 -3.85
C THR A 143 3.13 3.73 -3.00
N SER A 144 4.41 4.05 -2.97
CA SER A 144 5.41 3.32 -2.17
C SER A 144 5.11 3.40 -0.67
N LEU A 145 4.73 4.59 -0.17
CA LEU A 145 4.37 4.79 1.24
C LEU A 145 3.06 4.10 1.60
N ALA A 146 2.08 4.07 0.70
CA ALA A 146 0.84 3.32 0.90
C ALA A 146 1.08 1.80 0.91
N ASN A 147 2.00 1.30 0.08
CA ASN A 147 2.45 -0.09 0.12
C ASN A 147 3.19 -0.40 1.44
N TYR A 148 4.03 0.52 1.91
CA TYR A 148 4.69 0.40 3.21
C TYR A 148 3.67 0.28 4.35
N PHE A 149 2.68 1.17 4.39
CA PHE A 149 1.60 1.12 5.36
C PHE A 149 0.84 -0.21 5.32
N ALA A 150 0.50 -0.69 4.11
CA ALA A 150 -0.19 -1.96 3.93
C ALA A 150 0.59 -3.14 4.49
N ALA A 151 1.90 -3.18 4.23
CA ALA A 151 2.79 -4.22 4.79
C ALA A 151 2.85 -4.14 6.32
N ALA A 152 3.02 -2.94 6.88
CA ALA A 152 3.06 -2.72 8.33
C ALA A 152 1.73 -3.07 9.01
N LEU A 153 0.59 -2.77 8.38
CA LEU A 153 -0.74 -3.12 8.88
C LEU A 153 -0.95 -4.64 8.94
N LEU A 154 -0.49 -5.38 7.93
CA LEU A 154 -0.67 -6.82 7.84
C LEU A 154 0.34 -7.61 8.69
N MET A 155 1.51 -7.01 8.96
CA MET A 155 2.60 -7.61 9.75
C MET A 155 3.10 -6.61 10.80
N PRO A 156 2.28 -6.26 11.82
CA PRO A 156 2.68 -5.29 12.82
C PRO A 156 3.86 -5.82 13.64
N TYR A 157 4.97 -5.09 13.61
CA TYR A 157 6.23 -5.49 14.23
C TYR A 157 6.11 -5.72 15.74
N GLY A 158 5.35 -4.88 16.43
CA GLY A 158 5.14 -4.99 17.87
C GLY A 158 4.42 -6.28 18.29
N ARG A 159 3.48 -6.78 17.48
CA ARG A 159 2.86 -8.09 17.71
C ARG A 159 3.83 -9.23 17.51
N PHE A 160 4.58 -9.18 16.41
CA PHE A 160 5.60 -10.19 16.10
C PHE A 160 6.65 -10.28 17.21
N LEU A 161 7.10 -9.14 17.75
CA LEU A 161 8.06 -9.10 18.85
C LEU A 161 7.49 -9.71 20.13
N LYS A 162 6.25 -9.35 20.51
CA LYS A 162 5.58 -9.91 21.68
C LYS A 162 5.36 -11.42 21.57
N GLU A 163 4.93 -11.90 20.39
CA GLU A 163 4.74 -13.34 20.13
C GLU A 163 6.07 -14.09 20.16
N ALA A 164 7.15 -13.50 19.62
CA ALA A 164 8.49 -14.07 19.66
C ALA A 164 9.06 -14.14 21.09
N GLU A 165 8.84 -13.10 21.89
CA GLU A 165 9.23 -13.09 23.31
C GLU A 165 8.46 -14.14 24.13
N GLN A 166 7.14 -14.24 23.92
CA GLN A 166 6.32 -15.26 24.59
C GLN A 166 6.75 -16.68 24.21
N SER A 167 7.03 -16.93 22.92
CA SER A 167 7.52 -18.25 22.47
C SER A 167 8.90 -18.60 23.04
N ARG A 168 9.76 -17.62 23.31
CA ARG A 168 11.04 -17.83 23.98
C ARG A 168 10.87 -18.27 25.44
N TYR A 169 9.92 -17.67 26.15
CA TYR A 169 9.61 -18.05 27.54
C TYR A 169 9.01 -19.45 27.63
N ASP A 170 8.20 -19.88 26.67
CA ASP A 170 7.62 -21.23 26.64
C ASP A 170 8.68 -22.31 26.40
N VAL A 171 9.74 -22.01 25.62
CA VAL A 171 10.85 -22.98 25.39
C VAL A 171 11.75 -23.11 26.60
N ASP A 172 11.96 -22.03 27.36
CA ASP A 172 12.77 -22.05 28.59
C ASP A 172 12.06 -22.74 29.78
N GLN A 173 10.73 -22.91 29.76
CA GLN A 173 9.97 -23.68 30.74
C GLN A 173 9.93 -25.20 30.46
N LEU A 174 10.34 -25.64 29.29
CA LEU A 174 10.34 -27.06 28.86
C LEU A 174 11.73 -27.71 28.92
N SER A 175 12.75 -26.97 29.33
CA SER A 175 14.10 -27.47 29.58
C SER A 175 14.42 -27.50 31.05
#